data_56e578a344817eff9d53b2e7be79021b
#
_entry.id   56e578a344817eff9d53b2e7be79021b
#
_cell.length_a   1.000
_cell.length_b   1.000
_cell.length_c   1.000
_cell.angle_alpha   90.00
_cell.angle_beta   90.00
_cell.angle_gamma   90.00
#
_symmetry.space_group_name_H-M   'P 1'
#
loop_
_entity.id
_entity.type
_entity.pdbx_description
1 polymer ?
#
loop_
_entity_poly.entity_id
_entity_poly.type
_entity_poly.pdbx_seq_one_letter_code
_entity_poly.pdbx_strand_id
1 'polypeptide(L)'
;MGKKSILELEGSRWHSLRMKNLAMAIGPLLVLSVLVTLVMVFSMRSAIVHEVELSLKGTATVVKAAYEQNSGDYVQAEGGDIWKGRYDISRSGAFLDAISESSGQDVTFFYGSVRTMTSIKTEDGRRIVGTEAGEKVQQEVLQGGRAYFSENVDIKGVPYFGYYLPVYQPDGGEPIGMVFSGMPRTEVLAFIYRSVAIVVVLAPGPLDDGLFMFLMRL
;
A
#
# COMPACT_ATOMS: atom_id res chain seq x y z
N MET A 1 19.67 9.57 70.22
CA MET A 1 19.56 8.68 69.04
C MET A 1 18.25 8.89 68.20
N GLY A 2 17.54 9.99 68.35
CA GLY A 2 16.20 10.16 67.77
C GLY A 2 16.06 11.20 66.66
N LYS A 3 17.04 12.08 66.43
CA LYS A 3 16.88 13.22 65.49
C LYS A 3 17.21 12.86 64.02
N LYS A 4 18.08 11.84 63.76
CA LYS A 4 18.43 11.40 62.41
C LYS A 4 17.32 10.59 61.70
N SER A 5 16.54 9.81 62.47
CA SER A 5 15.46 8.98 61.87
C SER A 5 14.24 9.81 61.45
N ILE A 6 13.98 10.96 62.11
CA ILE A 6 12.84 11.82 61.73
C ILE A 6 13.11 12.59 60.47
N LEU A 7 14.33 13.08 60.24
CA LEU A 7 14.74 13.78 59.04
C LEU A 7 14.77 12.88 57.79
N GLU A 8 15.15 11.62 57.95
CA GLU A 8 15.12 10.62 56.87
C GLU A 8 13.68 10.22 56.49
N LEU A 9 12.78 10.12 57.46
CA LEU A 9 11.37 9.85 57.24
C LEU A 9 10.64 11.03 56.62
N GLU A 10 10.95 12.25 56.95
CA GLU A 10 10.43 13.47 56.30
C GLU A 10 10.92 13.59 54.85
N GLY A 11 12.22 13.37 54.58
CA GLY A 11 12.77 13.38 53.22
C GLY A 11 12.09 12.34 52.33
N SER A 12 11.85 11.14 52.82
CA SER A 12 11.15 10.08 52.09
C SER A 12 9.68 10.42 51.76
N ARG A 13 8.97 11.04 52.71
CA ARG A 13 7.57 11.51 52.50
C ARG A 13 7.47 12.64 51.48
N TRP A 14 8.41 13.60 51.51
CA TRP A 14 8.47 14.71 50.53
C TRP A 14 8.77 14.20 49.12
N HIS A 15 9.67 13.25 48.96
CA HIS A 15 9.91 12.59 47.66
C HIS A 15 8.66 11.84 47.17
N SER A 16 8.00 11.10 48.05
CA SER A 16 6.77 10.37 47.70
C SER A 16 5.61 11.29 47.29
N LEU A 17 5.43 12.43 47.99
CA LEU A 17 4.40 13.43 47.66
C LEU A 17 4.69 14.16 46.34
N ARG A 18 5.94 14.55 46.08
CA ARG A 18 6.35 15.15 44.80
C ARG A 18 6.16 14.20 43.64
N MET A 19 6.53 12.94 43.80
CA MET A 19 6.33 11.90 42.78
C MET A 19 4.84 11.64 42.48
N LYS A 20 4.00 11.62 43.52
CA LYS A 20 2.53 11.47 43.32
C LYS A 20 1.92 12.67 42.60
N ASN A 21 2.29 13.90 42.97
CA ASN A 21 1.80 15.10 42.32
C ASN A 21 2.32 15.20 40.85
N LEU A 22 3.57 14.81 40.63
CA LEU A 22 4.14 14.75 39.28
C LEU A 22 3.42 13.69 38.43
N ALA A 23 3.17 12.51 38.96
CA ALA A 23 2.42 11.46 38.27
C ALA A 23 0.97 11.87 37.98
N MET A 24 0.29 12.59 38.90
CA MET A 24 -1.04 13.13 38.67
C MET A 24 -1.08 14.19 37.57
N ALA A 25 -0.01 14.99 37.43
CA ALA A 25 0.07 16.03 36.38
C ALA A 25 0.49 15.43 35.01
N ILE A 26 1.50 14.55 35.00
CA ILE A 26 2.08 14.01 33.77
C ILE A 26 1.23 12.83 33.25
N GLY A 27 0.63 12.02 34.12
CA GLY A 27 -0.15 10.85 33.74
C GLY A 27 -1.23 11.14 32.68
N PRO A 28 -2.14 12.08 32.93
CA PRO A 28 -3.17 12.45 31.93
C PRO A 28 -2.60 12.97 30.62
N LEU A 29 -1.49 13.73 30.66
CA LEU A 29 -0.82 14.26 29.46
C LEU A 29 -0.21 13.14 28.61
N LEU A 30 0.40 12.13 29.23
CA LEU A 30 0.93 10.96 28.54
C LEU A 30 -0.20 10.14 27.90
N VAL A 31 -1.28 9.90 28.64
CA VAL A 31 -2.45 9.19 28.08
C VAL A 31 -3.03 9.94 26.89
N LEU A 32 -3.20 11.26 27.02
CA LEU A 32 -3.69 12.10 25.92
C LEU A 32 -2.75 12.07 24.71
N SER A 33 -1.44 12.18 24.93
CA SER A 33 -0.42 12.11 23.88
C SER A 33 -0.47 10.78 23.12
N VAL A 34 -0.56 9.66 23.84
CA VAL A 34 -0.69 8.32 23.23
C VAL A 34 -1.99 8.23 22.42
N LEU A 35 -3.10 8.72 22.95
CA LEU A 35 -4.39 8.67 22.28
C LEU A 35 -4.40 9.51 20.99
N VAL A 36 -3.86 10.72 21.03
CA VAL A 36 -3.71 11.59 19.85
C VAL A 36 -2.81 10.93 18.81
N THR A 37 -1.68 10.34 19.23
CA THR A 37 -0.78 9.63 18.32
C THR A 37 -1.47 8.45 17.64
N LEU A 38 -2.24 7.65 18.38
CA LEU A 38 -3.00 6.53 17.80
C LEU A 38 -4.03 7.00 16.77
N VAL A 39 -4.79 8.05 17.10
CA VAL A 39 -5.77 8.64 16.16
C VAL A 39 -5.06 9.16 14.91
N MET A 40 -3.93 9.85 15.07
CA MET A 40 -3.15 10.38 13.95
C MET A 40 -2.62 9.26 13.04
N VAL A 41 -2.05 8.20 13.61
CA VAL A 41 -1.54 7.04 12.85
C VAL A 41 -2.66 6.36 12.08
N PHE A 42 -3.82 6.15 12.72
CA PHE A 42 -4.96 5.51 12.08
C PHE A 42 -5.52 6.37 10.93
N SER A 43 -5.69 7.68 11.16
CA SER A 43 -6.16 8.62 10.13
C SER A 43 -5.20 8.73 8.96
N MET A 44 -3.89 8.78 9.24
CA MET A 44 -2.84 8.85 8.22
C MET A 44 -2.81 7.59 7.35
N ARG A 45 -2.93 6.40 7.96
CA ARG A 45 -3.00 5.13 7.21
C ARG A 45 -4.20 5.13 6.25
N SER A 46 -5.39 5.51 6.74
CA SER A 46 -6.59 5.54 5.91
C SER A 46 -6.45 6.52 4.73
N ALA A 47 -5.89 7.70 4.97
CA ALA A 47 -5.66 8.70 3.92
C ALA A 47 -4.67 8.19 2.86
N ILE A 48 -3.55 7.55 3.27
CA ILE A 48 -2.56 7.02 2.35
C ILE A 48 -3.13 5.87 1.51
N VAL A 49 -3.89 4.95 2.12
CA VAL A 49 -4.53 3.84 1.39
C VAL A 49 -5.50 4.38 0.35
N HIS A 50 -6.29 5.40 0.68
CA HIS A 50 -7.20 6.04 -0.26
C HIS A 50 -6.46 6.73 -1.42
N GLU A 51 -5.36 7.43 -1.14
CA GLU A 51 -4.52 8.06 -2.17
C GLU A 51 -3.88 7.02 -3.09
N VAL A 52 -3.40 5.90 -2.53
CA VAL A 52 -2.87 4.77 -3.31
C VAL A 52 -3.96 4.20 -4.22
N GLU A 53 -5.18 3.99 -3.71
CA GLU A 53 -6.31 3.52 -4.52
C GLU A 53 -6.58 4.46 -5.70
N LEU A 54 -6.66 5.77 -5.47
CA LEU A 54 -6.90 6.78 -6.51
C LEU A 54 -5.78 6.79 -7.55
N SER A 55 -4.53 6.72 -7.12
CA SER A 55 -3.36 6.67 -7.98
C SER A 55 -3.35 5.42 -8.87
N LEU A 56 -3.59 4.24 -8.27
CA LEU A 56 -3.68 2.98 -9.01
C LEU A 56 -4.84 2.97 -10.00
N LYS A 57 -6.01 3.50 -9.59
CA LYS A 57 -7.16 3.70 -10.49
C LYS A 57 -6.80 4.55 -11.69
N GLY A 58 -6.08 5.66 -11.46
CA GLY A 58 -5.62 6.55 -12.53
C GLY A 58 -4.76 5.80 -13.56
N THR A 59 -3.74 5.09 -13.11
CA THR A 59 -2.84 4.32 -13.97
C THR A 59 -3.57 3.21 -14.73
N ALA A 60 -4.41 2.42 -14.05
CA ALA A 60 -5.23 1.38 -14.71
C ALA A 60 -6.14 1.98 -15.79
N THR A 61 -6.72 3.17 -15.53
CA THR A 61 -7.58 3.85 -16.50
C THR A 61 -6.79 4.32 -17.72
N VAL A 62 -5.57 4.85 -17.54
CA VAL A 62 -4.69 5.26 -18.65
C VAL A 62 -4.32 4.05 -19.52
N VAL A 63 -3.92 2.93 -18.92
CA VAL A 63 -3.58 1.72 -19.67
C VAL A 63 -4.77 1.17 -20.43
N LYS A 64 -5.96 1.10 -19.79
CA LYS A 64 -7.19 0.69 -20.45
C LYS A 64 -7.52 1.59 -21.64
N ALA A 65 -7.52 2.91 -21.44
CA ALA A 65 -7.82 3.87 -22.49
C ALA A 65 -6.84 3.78 -23.67
N ALA A 66 -5.55 3.56 -23.39
CA ALA A 66 -4.55 3.38 -24.45
C ALA A 66 -4.81 2.14 -25.33
N TYR A 67 -5.25 1.04 -24.74
CA TYR A 67 -5.65 -0.12 -25.53
C TYR A 67 -6.95 0.13 -26.29
N GLU A 68 -7.94 0.80 -25.69
CA GLU A 68 -9.23 1.11 -26.30
C GLU A 68 -9.14 2.12 -27.46
N GLN A 69 -8.05 2.87 -27.59
CA GLN A 69 -7.80 3.71 -28.78
C GLN A 69 -7.66 2.88 -30.07
N ASN A 70 -7.31 1.61 -29.96
CA ASN A 70 -7.25 0.72 -31.11
C ASN A 70 -8.66 0.23 -31.45
N SER A 71 -9.08 0.43 -32.70
CA SER A 71 -10.38 -0.03 -33.19
C SER A 71 -10.42 -1.55 -33.36
N GLY A 72 -11.59 -2.16 -33.23
CA GLY A 72 -11.84 -3.61 -33.38
C GLY A 72 -11.97 -4.31 -32.03
N ASP A 73 -12.21 -5.61 -32.06
CA ASP A 73 -12.47 -6.43 -30.89
C ASP A 73 -11.19 -6.94 -30.23
N TYR A 74 -11.31 -7.32 -28.96
CA TYR A 74 -10.30 -8.13 -28.29
C TYR A 74 -10.44 -9.58 -28.72
N VAL A 75 -9.41 -10.15 -29.31
CA VAL A 75 -9.44 -11.51 -29.86
C VAL A 75 -8.20 -12.28 -29.41
N GLN A 76 -8.39 -13.53 -29.03
CA GLN A 76 -7.28 -14.44 -28.81
C GLN A 76 -6.99 -15.20 -30.12
N ALA A 77 -5.78 -15.06 -30.64
CA ALA A 77 -5.32 -15.82 -31.81
C ALA A 77 -5.05 -17.30 -31.49
N GLU A 78 -4.95 -18.15 -32.49
CA GLU A 78 -4.66 -19.57 -32.32
C GLU A 78 -3.34 -19.85 -31.57
N GLY A 79 -2.37 -18.93 -31.66
CA GLY A 79 -1.10 -18.97 -30.90
C GLY A 79 -1.20 -18.55 -29.43
N GLY A 80 -2.37 -18.11 -28.97
CA GLY A 80 -2.59 -17.59 -27.61
C GLY A 80 -2.34 -16.10 -27.44
N ASP A 81 -1.80 -15.42 -28.45
CA ASP A 81 -1.58 -13.97 -28.44
C ASP A 81 -2.91 -13.20 -28.42
N ILE A 82 -2.98 -12.15 -27.65
CA ILE A 82 -4.17 -11.30 -27.52
C ILE A 82 -4.00 -10.04 -28.37
N TRP A 83 -5.01 -9.78 -29.18
CA TRP A 83 -5.06 -8.63 -30.09
C TRP A 83 -6.23 -7.71 -29.76
N LYS A 84 -6.03 -6.42 -29.91
CA LYS A 84 -7.10 -5.41 -29.99
C LYS A 84 -7.11 -4.85 -31.40
N GLY A 85 -8.03 -5.34 -32.24
CA GLY A 85 -8.02 -5.05 -33.65
C GLY A 85 -6.69 -5.47 -34.31
N ARG A 86 -5.85 -4.48 -34.66
CA ARG A 86 -4.53 -4.72 -35.27
C ARG A 86 -3.37 -4.59 -34.29
N TYR A 87 -3.65 -4.25 -33.03
CA TYR A 87 -2.63 -4.04 -32.01
C TYR A 87 -2.40 -5.33 -31.20
N ASP A 88 -1.18 -5.81 -31.18
CA ASP A 88 -0.77 -7.00 -30.42
C ASP A 88 -0.49 -6.62 -28.95
N ILE A 89 -1.45 -6.91 -28.06
CA ILE A 89 -1.32 -6.66 -26.62
C ILE A 89 -0.25 -7.55 -26.01
N SER A 90 -0.10 -8.79 -26.49
CA SER A 90 0.88 -9.76 -25.98
C SER A 90 2.33 -9.31 -26.22
N ARG A 91 2.55 -8.35 -27.11
CA ARG A 91 3.86 -7.72 -27.38
C ARG A 91 3.96 -6.29 -26.88
N SER A 92 2.99 -5.79 -26.13
CA SER A 92 2.98 -4.42 -25.60
C SER A 92 3.90 -4.19 -24.39
N GLY A 93 4.86 -5.07 -24.13
CA GLY A 93 5.72 -5.03 -22.95
C GLY A 93 6.48 -3.72 -22.79
N ALA A 94 7.00 -3.11 -23.86
CA ALA A 94 7.69 -1.84 -23.79
C ALA A 94 6.76 -0.69 -23.38
N PHE A 95 5.49 -0.72 -23.80
CA PHE A 95 4.48 0.24 -23.37
C PHE A 95 4.20 0.12 -21.87
N LEU A 96 3.99 -1.11 -21.35
CA LEU A 96 3.75 -1.32 -19.93
C LEU A 96 4.98 -0.96 -19.07
N ASP A 97 6.19 -1.23 -19.56
CA ASP A 97 7.42 -0.83 -18.88
C ASP A 97 7.52 0.70 -18.77
N ALA A 98 7.23 1.44 -19.87
CA ALA A 98 7.24 2.90 -19.83
C ALA A 98 6.22 3.50 -18.86
N ILE A 99 5.02 2.92 -18.77
CA ILE A 99 4.03 3.32 -17.77
C ILE A 99 4.53 3.00 -16.34
N SER A 100 5.08 1.81 -16.13
CA SER A 100 5.61 1.41 -14.84
C SER A 100 6.76 2.30 -14.38
N GLU A 101 7.72 2.60 -15.26
CA GLU A 101 8.83 3.50 -14.97
C GLU A 101 8.39 4.93 -14.65
N SER A 102 7.37 5.44 -15.37
CA SER A 102 6.87 6.81 -15.16
C SER A 102 5.99 6.97 -13.94
N SER A 103 5.20 5.96 -13.58
CA SER A 103 4.25 6.00 -12.46
C SER A 103 4.78 5.40 -11.15
N GLY A 104 5.85 4.59 -11.22
CA GLY A 104 6.30 3.75 -10.10
C GLY A 104 5.34 2.62 -9.75
N GLN A 105 4.43 2.26 -10.66
CA GLN A 105 3.40 1.24 -10.44
C GLN A 105 3.52 0.13 -11.45
N ASP A 106 3.38 -1.10 -11.01
CA ASP A 106 3.30 -2.23 -11.92
C ASP A 106 1.95 -2.30 -12.62
N VAL A 107 1.96 -2.64 -13.91
CA VAL A 107 0.75 -2.73 -14.71
C VAL A 107 0.66 -4.07 -15.42
N THR A 108 -0.57 -4.57 -15.57
CA THR A 108 -0.85 -5.88 -16.17
C THR A 108 -2.14 -5.83 -16.97
N PHE A 109 -2.15 -6.50 -18.09
CA PHE A 109 -3.36 -6.85 -18.83
C PHE A 109 -3.68 -8.34 -18.63
N PHE A 110 -4.91 -8.63 -18.25
CA PHE A 110 -5.47 -9.98 -18.16
C PHE A 110 -6.50 -10.18 -19.27
N TYR A 111 -6.44 -11.32 -19.92
CA TYR A 111 -7.51 -11.79 -20.79
C TYR A 111 -8.26 -12.91 -20.06
N GLY A 112 -9.56 -12.74 -19.83
CA GLY A 112 -10.24 -13.50 -18.80
C GLY A 112 -9.55 -13.32 -17.45
N SER A 113 -9.28 -14.43 -16.76
CA SER A 113 -8.55 -14.47 -15.49
C SER A 113 -7.03 -14.55 -15.66
N VAL A 114 -6.52 -14.80 -16.89
CA VAL A 114 -5.12 -15.11 -17.15
C VAL A 114 -4.30 -13.85 -17.44
N ARG A 115 -3.18 -13.69 -16.74
CA ARG A 115 -2.20 -12.62 -16.95
C ARG A 115 -1.50 -12.80 -18.30
N THR A 116 -1.82 -11.95 -19.26
CA THR A 116 -1.31 -12.04 -20.63
C THR A 116 -0.05 -11.19 -20.83
N MET A 117 -0.03 -9.96 -20.34
CA MET A 117 1.12 -9.07 -20.43
C MET A 117 1.26 -8.24 -19.15
N THR A 118 2.50 -8.01 -18.70
CA THR A 118 2.76 -7.33 -17.43
C THR A 118 4.13 -6.62 -17.45
N SER A 119 4.27 -5.55 -16.69
CA SER A 119 5.57 -4.94 -16.36
C SER A 119 6.35 -5.75 -15.33
N ILE A 120 5.64 -6.56 -14.50
CA ILE A 120 6.24 -7.30 -13.40
C ILE A 120 7.17 -8.39 -13.95
N LYS A 121 8.42 -8.37 -13.49
CA LYS A 121 9.47 -9.30 -13.89
C LYS A 121 9.98 -10.07 -12.68
N THR A 122 10.45 -11.28 -12.93
CA THR A 122 11.22 -12.06 -11.97
C THR A 122 12.65 -11.52 -11.86
N GLU A 123 13.44 -11.96 -10.88
CA GLU A 123 14.83 -11.55 -10.70
C GLU A 123 15.71 -11.81 -11.93
N ASP A 124 15.40 -12.83 -12.70
CA ASP A 124 16.05 -13.18 -13.97
C ASP A 124 15.48 -12.42 -15.19
N GLY A 125 14.66 -11.39 -14.96
CA GLY A 125 14.17 -10.45 -15.98
C GLY A 125 12.99 -10.98 -16.81
N ARG A 126 12.48 -12.19 -16.56
CA ARG A 126 11.32 -12.75 -17.28
C ARG A 126 10.00 -12.19 -16.73
N ARG A 127 9.07 -11.85 -17.63
CA ARG A 127 7.73 -11.39 -17.22
C ARG A 127 6.92 -12.52 -16.58
N ILE A 128 6.16 -12.17 -15.55
CA ILE A 128 5.27 -13.11 -14.85
C ILE A 128 3.95 -13.19 -15.62
N VAL A 129 3.89 -13.99 -16.69
CA VAL A 129 2.69 -14.24 -17.50
C VAL A 129 2.11 -15.63 -17.24
N GLY A 130 0.86 -15.89 -17.67
CA GLY A 130 0.19 -17.17 -17.56
C GLY A 130 -0.32 -17.52 -16.16
N THR A 131 -0.22 -16.62 -15.18
CA THR A 131 -0.81 -16.81 -13.85
C THR A 131 -2.23 -16.29 -13.81
N GLU A 132 -3.08 -16.89 -12.97
CA GLU A 132 -4.47 -16.47 -12.81
C GLU A 132 -4.63 -15.43 -11.71
N ALA A 133 -5.64 -14.57 -11.84
CA ALA A 133 -6.09 -13.68 -10.80
C ALA A 133 -6.81 -14.47 -9.69
N GLY A 134 -6.71 -14.01 -8.45
CA GLY A 134 -7.38 -14.64 -7.31
C GLY A 134 -8.90 -14.67 -7.46
N GLU A 135 -9.55 -15.67 -6.86
CA GLU A 135 -11.01 -15.91 -6.98
C GLU A 135 -11.85 -14.65 -6.69
N LYS A 136 -11.53 -13.91 -5.64
CA LYS A 136 -12.28 -12.70 -5.29
C LYS A 136 -12.20 -11.63 -6.39
N VAL A 137 -11.04 -11.48 -7.03
CA VAL A 137 -10.88 -10.57 -8.17
C VAL A 137 -11.74 -11.04 -9.34
N GLN A 138 -11.74 -12.33 -9.65
CA GLN A 138 -12.56 -12.90 -10.72
C GLN A 138 -14.06 -12.65 -10.46
N GLN A 139 -14.53 -12.88 -9.24
CA GLN A 139 -15.93 -12.66 -8.85
C GLN A 139 -16.32 -11.17 -8.95
N GLU A 140 -15.50 -10.26 -8.45
CA GLU A 140 -15.85 -8.84 -8.44
C GLU A 140 -15.72 -8.19 -9.84
N VAL A 141 -14.67 -8.54 -10.58
CA VAL A 141 -14.31 -7.84 -11.81
C VAL A 141 -14.88 -8.53 -13.04
N LEU A 142 -14.69 -9.84 -13.18
CA LEU A 142 -15.13 -10.56 -14.39
C LEU A 142 -16.62 -10.92 -14.33
N GLN A 143 -17.11 -11.41 -13.19
CA GLN A 143 -18.51 -11.79 -13.04
C GLN A 143 -19.38 -10.60 -12.63
N GLY A 144 -18.86 -9.74 -11.73
CA GLY A 144 -19.59 -8.58 -11.22
C GLY A 144 -19.49 -7.33 -12.08
N GLY A 145 -18.56 -7.27 -13.03
CA GLY A 145 -18.33 -6.11 -13.91
C GLY A 145 -17.91 -4.84 -13.16
N ARG A 146 -17.40 -4.96 -11.94
CA ARG A 146 -17.05 -3.83 -11.07
C ARG A 146 -15.55 -3.70 -10.93
N ALA A 147 -15.07 -2.47 -10.84
CA ALA A 147 -13.69 -2.23 -10.43
C ALA A 147 -13.48 -2.71 -8.98
N TYR A 148 -12.29 -3.24 -8.69
CA TYR A 148 -11.99 -3.80 -7.39
C TYR A 148 -10.61 -3.36 -6.90
N PHE A 149 -10.56 -2.81 -5.69
CA PHE A 149 -9.34 -2.49 -4.98
C PHE A 149 -9.06 -3.54 -3.91
N SER A 150 -7.81 -3.99 -3.81
CA SER A 150 -7.36 -4.91 -2.78
C SER A 150 -6.10 -4.39 -2.11
N GLU A 151 -6.11 -4.35 -0.78
CA GLU A 151 -4.93 -4.00 0.01
C GLU A 151 -3.92 -5.13 0.11
N ASN A 152 -4.25 -6.34 -0.31
CA ASN A 152 -3.39 -7.51 -0.14
C ASN A 152 -3.51 -8.48 -1.32
N VAL A 153 -2.80 -8.16 -2.39
CA VAL A 153 -2.62 -9.05 -3.53
C VAL A 153 -1.26 -9.72 -3.41
N ASP A 154 -1.20 -11.03 -3.37
CA ASP A 154 0.06 -11.76 -3.42
C ASP A 154 0.53 -11.93 -4.86
N ILE A 155 1.73 -11.45 -5.17
CA ILE A 155 2.39 -11.67 -6.46
C ILE A 155 3.74 -12.31 -6.19
N LYS A 156 3.81 -13.64 -6.30
CA LYS A 156 5.03 -14.42 -6.05
C LYS A 156 5.64 -14.20 -4.66
N GLY A 157 4.81 -14.09 -3.63
CA GLY A 157 5.24 -13.88 -2.25
C GLY A 157 5.48 -12.41 -1.88
N VAL A 158 5.30 -11.48 -2.82
CA VAL A 158 5.36 -10.04 -2.55
C VAL A 158 3.95 -9.49 -2.40
N PRO A 159 3.60 -8.88 -1.26
CA PRO A 159 2.29 -8.27 -1.04
C PRO A 159 2.19 -6.91 -1.77
N TYR A 160 1.09 -6.73 -2.51
CA TYR A 160 0.77 -5.53 -3.27
C TYR A 160 -0.55 -4.89 -2.83
N PHE A 161 -0.63 -3.57 -2.95
CA PHE A 161 -1.89 -2.89 -3.20
C PHE A 161 -2.21 -3.05 -4.69
N GLY A 162 -3.44 -3.44 -5.01
CA GLY A 162 -3.83 -3.67 -6.40
C GLY A 162 -5.19 -3.11 -6.73
N TYR A 163 -5.31 -2.49 -7.89
CA TYR A 163 -6.56 -2.02 -8.45
C TYR A 163 -6.83 -2.73 -9.77
N TYR A 164 -8.02 -3.28 -9.92
CA TYR A 164 -8.46 -4.02 -11.09
C TYR A 164 -9.62 -3.28 -11.76
N LEU A 165 -9.52 -3.06 -13.06
CA LEU A 165 -10.52 -2.38 -13.87
C LEU A 165 -11.02 -3.31 -14.97
N PRO A 166 -12.33 -3.60 -15.08
CA PRO A 166 -12.86 -4.49 -16.11
C PRO A 166 -12.68 -3.89 -17.51
N VAL A 167 -12.41 -4.77 -18.48
CA VAL A 167 -12.29 -4.45 -19.90
C VAL A 167 -13.42 -5.17 -20.65
N TYR A 168 -14.06 -4.44 -21.57
CA TYR A 168 -15.21 -4.91 -22.33
C TYR A 168 -14.91 -4.92 -23.82
N GLN A 169 -15.69 -5.67 -24.59
CA GLN A 169 -15.75 -5.48 -26.04
C GLN A 169 -16.37 -4.13 -26.40
N PRO A 170 -16.10 -3.57 -27.61
CA PRO A 170 -16.65 -2.27 -28.01
C PRO A 170 -18.18 -2.22 -28.02
N ASP A 171 -18.84 -3.32 -28.30
CA ASP A 171 -20.29 -3.49 -28.28
C ASP A 171 -20.89 -3.75 -26.90
N GLY A 172 -20.04 -3.81 -25.87
CA GLY A 172 -20.43 -4.07 -24.48
C GLY A 172 -20.48 -5.55 -24.16
N GLY A 173 -21.36 -5.93 -23.24
CA GLY A 173 -21.52 -7.31 -22.77
C GLY A 173 -20.79 -7.58 -21.46
N GLU A 174 -20.33 -8.82 -21.27
CA GLU A 174 -19.56 -9.22 -20.10
C GLU A 174 -18.09 -8.78 -20.22
N PRO A 175 -17.38 -8.56 -19.09
CA PRO A 175 -15.95 -8.26 -19.11
C PRO A 175 -15.16 -9.39 -19.78
N ILE A 176 -14.34 -9.06 -20.78
CA ILE A 176 -13.45 -10.01 -21.47
C ILE A 176 -12.10 -10.18 -20.78
N GLY A 177 -11.85 -9.35 -19.81
CA GLY A 177 -10.58 -9.31 -19.08
C GLY A 177 -10.53 -8.12 -18.14
N MET A 178 -9.33 -7.77 -17.70
CA MET A 178 -9.13 -6.65 -16.80
C MET A 178 -7.73 -6.05 -16.93
N VAL A 179 -7.61 -4.77 -16.61
CA VAL A 179 -6.34 -4.09 -16.38
C VAL A 179 -6.09 -4.04 -14.89
N PHE A 180 -4.89 -4.41 -14.49
CA PHE A 180 -4.39 -4.27 -13.12
C PHE A 180 -3.33 -3.18 -13.07
N SER A 181 -3.38 -2.40 -12.01
CA SER A 181 -2.28 -1.56 -11.56
C SER A 181 -1.99 -1.87 -10.11
N GLY A 182 -0.72 -1.96 -9.74
CA GLY A 182 -0.32 -2.34 -8.38
C GLY A 182 0.99 -1.71 -7.92
N MET A 183 1.15 -1.64 -6.59
CA MET A 183 2.34 -1.12 -5.94
C MET A 183 2.71 -2.04 -4.77
N PRO A 184 4.01 -2.40 -4.59
CA PRO A 184 4.45 -3.19 -3.45
C PRO A 184 4.09 -2.52 -2.13
N ARG A 185 3.47 -3.25 -1.20
CA ARG A 185 3.07 -2.71 0.11
C ARG A 185 4.24 -2.26 0.95
N THR A 186 5.40 -2.89 0.79
CA THR A 186 6.62 -2.57 1.52
C THR A 186 7.05 -1.13 1.32
N GLU A 187 6.91 -0.59 0.11
CA GLU A 187 7.26 0.80 -0.22
C GLU A 187 6.33 1.80 0.47
N VAL A 188 5.03 1.55 0.41
CA VAL A 188 4.00 2.40 1.04
C VAL A 188 4.11 2.36 2.57
N LEU A 189 4.28 1.17 3.15
CA LEU A 189 4.40 1.00 4.60
C LEU A 189 5.69 1.60 5.16
N ALA A 190 6.81 1.50 4.44
CA ALA A 190 8.06 2.11 4.84
C ALA A 190 7.91 3.64 5.00
N PHE A 191 7.18 4.30 4.10
CA PHE A 191 6.88 5.72 4.23
C PHE A 191 6.05 6.04 5.48
N ILE A 192 5.03 5.23 5.79
CA ILE A 192 4.19 5.39 6.99
C ILE A 192 5.04 5.24 8.26
N TYR A 193 5.82 4.15 8.36
CA TYR A 193 6.65 3.90 9.55
C TYR A 193 7.69 4.99 9.77
N ARG A 194 8.31 5.50 8.70
CA ARG A 194 9.27 6.59 8.78
C ARG A 194 8.63 7.88 9.30
N SER A 195 7.44 8.21 8.83
CA SER A 195 6.69 9.40 9.27
C SER A 195 6.26 9.29 10.73
N VAL A 196 5.79 8.12 11.17
CA VAL A 196 5.42 7.85 12.57
C VAL A 196 6.64 7.94 13.49
N ALA A 197 7.78 7.39 13.09
CA ALA A 197 9.02 7.46 13.86
C ALA A 197 9.44 8.91 14.13
N ILE A 198 9.33 9.79 13.13
CA ILE A 198 9.62 11.23 13.29
C ILE A 198 8.69 11.87 14.33
N VAL A 199 7.40 11.57 14.28
CA VAL A 199 6.42 12.13 15.24
C VAL A 199 6.69 11.66 16.67
N VAL A 200 7.02 10.37 16.84
CA VAL A 200 7.35 9.80 18.15
C VAL A 200 8.63 10.43 18.73
N VAL A 201 9.64 10.67 17.90
CA VAL A 201 10.91 11.30 18.33
C VAL A 201 10.72 12.77 18.72
N LEU A 202 9.82 13.49 18.04
CA LEU A 202 9.53 14.89 18.33
C LEU A 202 8.54 15.08 19.48
N ALA A 203 7.87 14.01 19.96
CA ALA A 203 7.02 14.09 21.14
C ALA A 203 7.88 14.42 22.37
N PRO A 204 7.51 15.43 23.18
CA PRO A 204 8.28 15.84 24.35
C PRO A 204 8.20 14.79 25.45
N GLY A 205 9.10 13.80 25.39
CA GLY A 205 9.35 12.82 26.43
C GLY A 205 10.78 13.00 26.97
N PRO A 206 11.11 12.47 28.16
CA PRO A 206 12.49 12.42 28.60
C PRO A 206 13.25 11.51 27.62
N LEU A 207 13.93 12.15 26.68
CA LEU A 207 14.82 11.47 25.74
C LEU A 207 16.01 10.94 26.53
N ASP A 208 16.00 9.66 26.84
CA ASP A 208 17.20 8.94 27.22
C ASP A 208 18.12 8.90 25.98
N ASP A 209 19.38 9.36 26.13
CA ASP A 209 20.35 9.50 25.03
C ASP A 209 20.52 8.22 24.18
N GLY A 210 20.14 7.07 24.72
CA GLY A 210 20.16 5.77 24.05
C GLY A 210 19.13 5.59 22.93
N LEU A 211 17.93 6.18 23.06
CA LEU A 211 16.87 6.08 22.06
C LEU A 211 17.17 6.95 20.84
N PHE A 212 17.77 8.14 21.06
CA PHE A 212 18.18 9.03 19.98
C PHE A 212 19.26 8.41 19.08
N MET A 213 20.25 7.73 19.71
CA MET A 213 21.32 7.03 18.97
C MET A 213 20.81 5.82 18.20
N PHE A 214 19.80 5.11 18.68
CA PHE A 214 19.20 3.96 18.00
C PHE A 214 18.44 4.37 16.74
N LEU A 215 17.68 5.49 16.79
CA LEU A 215 16.89 6.00 15.66
C LEU A 215 17.74 6.67 14.57
N MET A 216 18.94 7.16 14.90
CA MET A 216 19.89 7.68 13.91
C MET A 216 20.63 6.59 13.11
N ARG A 217 20.49 5.31 13.49
CA ARG A 217 21.11 4.15 12.82
C ARG A 217 20.14 3.34 11.94
N LEU A 218 18.88 3.69 11.88
CA LEU A 218 17.85 3.15 10.97
C LEU A 218 17.66 4.04 9.75
#